data_f69716b84c25975b897b342def4492a0
#
_entry.id   f69716b84c25975b897b342def4492a0
#
_cell.length_a   1.000
_cell.length_b   1.000
_cell.length_c   1.000
_cell.angle_alpha   90.00
_cell.angle_beta   90.00
_cell.angle_gamma   90.00
#
_symmetry.space_group_name_H-M   'P 1'
#
loop_
_entity.id
_entity.type
_entity.pdbx_description
1 polymer ?
#
loop_
_entity_poly.entity_id
_entity_poly.type
_entity_poly.pdbx_seq_one_letter_code
_entity_poly.pdbx_strand_id
1 'polypeptide(L)'
;NAILTYEELREIVQDPTAYESWHTALSTVNAVYLIVDRENGRKYVGSAYGKGGLLGRWTHYVKSLHGDNKLMKELLCDYPDRYTHFQFSILQLLPKAVTPDEVIQTETLWKKKLLTYEPFGMNQN
;
A
#
# COMPACT_ATOMS: atom_id res chain seq x y z
N ASN A 1 -10.11 2.19 -11.68
CA ASN A 1 -9.80 2.00 -10.26
C ASN A 1 -9.74 0.53 -9.89
N ALA A 2 -8.53 0.01 -9.82
CA ALA A 2 -8.30 -1.38 -9.51
C ALA A 2 -8.24 -1.61 -8.00
N ILE A 3 -8.81 -2.72 -7.58
CA ILE A 3 -8.61 -3.28 -6.26
C ILE A 3 -7.89 -4.60 -6.48
N LEU A 4 -6.69 -4.73 -5.91
CA LEU A 4 -5.86 -5.91 -6.11
C LEU A 4 -5.74 -6.71 -4.82
N THR A 5 -5.96 -8.01 -4.91
CA THR A 5 -5.61 -8.91 -3.80
C THR A 5 -4.09 -9.04 -3.73
N TYR A 6 -3.57 -9.54 -2.60
CA TYR A 6 -2.15 -9.81 -2.48
C TYR A 6 -1.65 -10.71 -3.62
N GLU A 7 -2.41 -11.78 -3.94
CA GLU A 7 -2.01 -12.73 -4.98
C GLU A 7 -1.97 -12.08 -6.37
N GLU A 8 -2.96 -11.25 -6.69
CA GLU A 8 -2.97 -10.51 -7.95
C GLU A 8 -1.78 -9.56 -8.05
N LEU A 9 -1.49 -8.83 -6.96
CA LEU A 9 -0.34 -7.93 -6.92
C LEU A 9 0.98 -8.71 -7.05
N ARG A 10 1.09 -9.84 -6.38
CA ARG A 10 2.26 -10.70 -6.47
C ARG A 10 2.52 -11.17 -7.90
N GLU A 11 1.49 -11.59 -8.61
CA GLU A 11 1.61 -12.01 -10.01
C GLU A 11 2.13 -10.86 -10.88
N ILE A 12 1.57 -9.66 -10.71
CA ILE A 12 2.03 -8.48 -11.45
C ILE A 12 3.50 -8.19 -11.19
N VAL A 13 3.90 -8.21 -9.91
CA VAL A 13 5.28 -7.90 -9.51
C VAL A 13 6.26 -8.95 -10.04
N GLN A 14 5.88 -10.22 -10.03
CA GLN A 14 6.77 -11.33 -10.38
C GLN A 14 6.94 -11.54 -11.89
N ASP A 15 6.03 -11.01 -12.71
CA ASP A 15 6.07 -11.21 -14.15
C ASP A 15 6.01 -9.88 -14.91
N PRO A 16 7.12 -9.14 -14.97
CA PRO A 16 7.15 -7.83 -15.67
C PRO A 16 6.80 -7.93 -17.15
N THR A 17 7.10 -9.04 -17.79
CA THR A 17 6.82 -9.22 -19.22
C THR A 17 5.33 -9.36 -19.49
N ALA A 18 4.65 -10.23 -18.74
CA ALA A 18 3.21 -10.42 -18.90
C ALA A 18 2.40 -9.19 -18.47
N TYR A 19 2.91 -8.42 -17.51
CA TYR A 19 2.21 -7.27 -16.93
C TYR A 19 2.93 -5.95 -17.20
N GLU A 20 3.49 -5.81 -18.39
CA GLU A 20 4.30 -4.63 -18.76
C GLU A 20 3.54 -3.32 -18.57
N SER A 21 2.27 -3.26 -18.97
CA SER A 21 1.47 -2.05 -18.84
C SER A 21 1.24 -1.66 -17.38
N TRP A 22 1.07 -2.63 -16.51
CA TRP A 22 0.97 -2.40 -15.06
C TRP A 22 2.28 -1.86 -14.49
N HIS A 23 3.41 -2.46 -14.87
CA HIS A 23 4.72 -2.00 -14.43
C HIS A 23 5.00 -0.58 -14.87
N THR A 24 4.70 -0.27 -16.13
CA THR A 24 4.89 1.09 -16.66
C THR A 24 4.03 2.09 -15.89
N ALA A 25 2.75 1.79 -15.73
CA ALA A 25 1.82 2.69 -15.05
C ALA A 25 2.19 2.90 -13.58
N LEU A 26 2.42 1.81 -12.83
CA LEU A 26 2.65 1.89 -11.39
C LEU A 26 4.04 2.45 -11.02
N SER A 27 5.04 2.29 -11.89
CA SER A 27 6.39 2.77 -11.61
C SER A 27 6.53 4.29 -11.75
N THR A 28 5.60 4.94 -12.45
CA THR A 28 5.68 6.38 -12.75
C THR A 28 4.72 7.23 -11.92
N VAL A 29 3.93 6.63 -11.04
CA VAL A 29 2.95 7.39 -10.25
C VAL A 29 3.37 7.50 -8.79
N ASN A 30 3.08 8.68 -8.23
CA ASN A 30 3.11 8.91 -6.80
C ASN A 30 1.66 8.83 -6.32
N ALA A 31 1.44 8.27 -5.15
CA ALA A 31 0.07 8.05 -4.68
C ALA A 31 -0.02 7.89 -3.17
N VAL A 32 -1.19 8.21 -2.65
CA VAL A 32 -1.62 7.73 -1.34
C VAL A 32 -2.44 6.45 -1.60
N TYR A 33 -2.10 5.38 -0.90
CA TYR A 33 -2.70 4.06 -1.13
C TYR A 33 -3.32 3.50 0.14
N LEU A 34 -4.16 2.48 -0.06
CA LEU A 34 -4.88 1.80 1.01
C LEU A 34 -4.58 0.31 0.98
N ILE A 35 -4.27 -0.24 2.15
CA ILE A 35 -4.22 -1.68 2.35
C ILE A 35 -5.32 -2.04 3.34
N VAL A 36 -6.14 -3.04 3.00
CA VAL A 36 -7.21 -3.52 3.87
C VAL A 36 -6.95 -4.97 4.21
N ASP A 37 -7.00 -5.30 5.50
CA ASP A 37 -7.09 -6.68 5.96
C ASP A 37 -8.55 -7.11 5.82
N ARG A 38 -8.84 -7.96 4.82
CA ARG A 38 -10.21 -8.40 4.52
C ARG A 38 -10.79 -9.33 5.58
N GLU A 39 -9.96 -9.83 6.48
CA GLU A 39 -10.43 -10.68 7.58
C GLU A 39 -11.17 -9.89 8.64
N ASN A 40 -10.70 -8.68 8.96
CA ASN A 40 -11.29 -7.88 10.03
C ASN A 40 -11.64 -6.44 9.62
N GLY A 41 -11.34 -6.04 8.39
CA GLY A 41 -11.64 -4.69 7.89
C GLY A 41 -10.67 -3.61 8.33
N ARG A 42 -9.60 -3.93 9.06
CA ARG A 42 -8.61 -2.95 9.46
C ARG A 42 -7.83 -2.43 8.27
N LYS A 43 -7.50 -1.15 8.32
CA LYS A 43 -6.93 -0.41 7.18
C LYS A 43 -5.60 0.23 7.53
N TYR A 44 -4.74 0.30 6.53
CA TYR A 44 -3.49 1.04 6.58
C TYR A 44 -3.45 2.01 5.40
N VAL A 45 -3.18 3.27 5.68
CA VAL A 45 -2.94 4.30 4.66
C VAL A 45 -1.45 4.57 4.59
N GLY A 46 -0.89 4.46 3.39
CA GLY A 46 0.51 4.77 3.15
C GLY A 46 0.64 5.66 1.92
N SER A 47 1.87 6.04 1.63
CA SER A 47 2.17 6.85 0.45
C SER A 47 3.44 6.36 -0.23
N ALA A 48 3.51 6.58 -1.53
CA ALA A 48 4.68 6.31 -2.34
C ALA A 48 4.99 7.54 -3.18
N TYR A 49 6.23 8.00 -3.14
CA TYR A 49 6.70 9.08 -3.98
C TYR A 49 8.17 8.91 -4.29
N GLY A 50 8.62 9.56 -5.39
CA GLY A 50 10.00 9.50 -5.82
C GLY A 50 10.28 8.34 -6.74
N LYS A 51 11.54 7.92 -6.79
CA LYS A 51 12.02 6.89 -7.71
C LYS A 51 11.34 5.55 -7.46
N GLY A 52 10.87 4.93 -8.52
CA GLY A 52 10.19 3.63 -8.43
C GLY A 52 8.69 3.74 -8.17
N GLY A 53 8.22 4.89 -7.70
CA GLY A 53 6.80 5.16 -7.53
C GLY A 53 6.06 4.13 -6.68
N LEU A 54 4.79 3.97 -7.01
CA LEU A 54 3.92 3.03 -6.31
C LEU A 54 4.36 1.57 -6.49
N LEU A 55 4.87 1.22 -7.68
CA LEU A 55 5.35 -0.14 -7.95
C LEU A 55 6.48 -0.53 -6.99
N GLY A 56 7.44 0.36 -6.77
CA GLY A 56 8.55 0.10 -5.86
C GLY A 56 8.07 -0.18 -4.44
N ARG A 57 7.14 0.64 -3.96
CA ARG A 57 6.60 0.48 -2.61
C ARG A 57 5.77 -0.79 -2.47
N TRP A 58 4.91 -1.08 -3.43
CA TRP A 58 4.08 -2.29 -3.38
C TRP A 58 4.90 -3.56 -3.58
N THR A 59 5.97 -3.51 -4.39
CA THR A 59 6.92 -4.63 -4.50
C THR A 59 7.52 -4.96 -3.13
N HIS A 60 7.83 -3.95 -2.33
CA HIS A 60 8.36 -4.15 -0.99
C HIS A 60 7.36 -4.92 -0.11
N TYR A 61 6.06 -4.60 -0.19
CA TYR A 61 5.04 -5.37 0.53
C TYR A 61 4.94 -6.82 0.03
N VAL A 62 5.03 -7.04 -1.28
CA VAL A 62 5.00 -8.41 -1.82
C VAL A 62 6.14 -9.24 -1.28
N LYS A 63 7.35 -8.67 -1.18
CA LYS A 63 8.54 -9.37 -0.73
C LYS A 63 8.61 -9.54 0.78
N SER A 64 8.28 -8.50 1.54
CA SER A 64 8.40 -8.51 3.00
C SER A 64 7.14 -8.98 3.71
N LEU A 65 5.99 -8.94 3.05
CA LEU A 65 4.65 -9.23 3.57
C LEU A 65 4.08 -8.12 4.48
N HIS A 66 4.90 -7.21 4.97
CA HIS A 66 4.49 -6.18 5.93
C HIS A 66 4.99 -4.76 5.60
N GLY A 67 5.88 -4.61 4.60
CA GLY A 67 6.39 -3.30 4.21
C GLY A 67 7.10 -2.52 5.31
N ASP A 68 7.63 -3.22 6.33
CA ASP A 68 8.23 -2.64 7.54
C ASP A 68 7.24 -1.88 8.44
N ASN A 69 5.94 -2.10 8.25
CA ASN A 69 4.93 -1.56 9.15
C ASN A 69 4.91 -2.34 10.46
N LYS A 70 5.08 -1.63 11.58
CA LYS A 70 5.19 -2.27 12.90
C LYS A 70 3.96 -3.09 13.26
N LEU A 71 2.76 -2.54 13.06
CA LEU A 71 1.53 -3.23 13.42
C LEU A 71 1.26 -4.42 12.51
N MET A 72 1.65 -4.35 11.23
CA MET A 72 1.57 -5.51 10.34
C MET A 72 2.57 -6.59 10.72
N LYS A 73 3.78 -6.23 11.15
CA LYS A 73 4.75 -7.21 11.66
C LYS A 73 4.19 -7.95 12.86
N GLU A 74 3.58 -7.25 13.79
CA GLU A 74 2.95 -7.84 14.98
C GLU A 74 1.79 -8.76 14.58
N LEU A 75 0.96 -8.31 13.66
CA LEU A 75 -0.16 -9.12 13.14
C LEU A 75 0.33 -10.43 12.55
N LEU A 76 1.38 -10.38 11.73
CA LEU A 76 1.91 -11.57 11.05
C LEU A 76 2.69 -12.50 12.00
N CYS A 77 3.15 -12.01 13.16
CA CYS A 77 3.69 -12.88 14.19
C CYS A 77 2.61 -13.80 14.75
N ASP A 78 1.40 -13.25 14.97
CA ASP A 78 0.28 -14.02 15.52
C ASP A 78 -0.45 -14.82 14.44
N TYR A 79 -0.54 -14.28 13.23
CA TYR A 79 -1.28 -14.85 12.11
C TYR A 79 -0.41 -14.82 10.84
N PRO A 80 0.52 -15.78 10.68
CA PRO A 80 1.54 -15.74 9.60
C PRO A 80 0.96 -15.69 8.18
N ASP A 81 -0.24 -16.23 7.96
CA ASP A 81 -0.87 -16.27 6.64
C ASP A 81 -1.83 -15.11 6.39
N ARG A 82 -1.93 -14.17 7.32
CA ARG A 82 -2.90 -13.07 7.20
C ARG A 82 -2.65 -12.20 5.98
N TYR A 83 -1.40 -12.10 5.50
CA TYR A 83 -1.07 -11.32 4.32
C TYR A 83 -1.86 -11.74 3.08
N THR A 84 -2.32 -13.00 3.00
CA THR A 84 -3.12 -13.47 1.89
C THR A 84 -4.50 -12.79 1.81
N HIS A 85 -4.93 -12.16 2.90
CA HIS A 85 -6.18 -11.42 2.98
C HIS A 85 -6.01 -9.92 2.71
N PHE A 86 -4.79 -9.44 2.45
CA PHE A 86 -4.56 -8.03 2.17
C PHE A 86 -5.02 -7.68 0.77
N GLN A 87 -5.67 -6.53 0.64
CA GLN A 87 -6.00 -5.96 -0.66
C GLN A 87 -5.41 -4.56 -0.75
N PHE A 88 -5.05 -4.18 -1.97
CA PHE A 88 -4.31 -2.95 -2.27
C PHE A 88 -5.12 -2.10 -3.24
N SER A 89 -5.21 -0.81 -2.98
CA SER A 89 -5.87 0.12 -3.89
C SER A 89 -5.26 1.51 -3.76
N ILE A 90 -5.52 2.37 -4.76
CA ILE A 90 -5.07 3.76 -4.75
C ILE A 90 -6.21 4.62 -4.22
N LEU A 91 -5.89 5.47 -3.23
CA LEU A 91 -6.83 6.47 -2.72
C LEU A 91 -6.75 7.77 -3.50
N GLN A 92 -5.52 8.21 -3.82
CA GLN A 92 -5.32 9.47 -4.51
C GLN A 92 -3.99 9.46 -5.25
N LEU A 93 -4.03 9.81 -6.53
CA LEU A 93 -2.81 10.06 -7.30
C LEU A 93 -2.25 11.43 -6.93
N LEU A 94 -0.93 11.52 -6.82
CA LEU A 94 -0.24 12.75 -6.49
C LEU A 94 0.52 13.28 -7.71
N PRO A 95 0.65 14.61 -7.88
CA PRO A 95 1.43 15.17 -8.98
C PRO A 95 2.90 14.76 -8.90
N LYS A 96 3.60 14.73 -10.05
CA LYS A 96 5.05 14.45 -10.08
C LYS A 96 5.85 15.48 -9.28
N ALA A 97 5.39 16.72 -9.26
CA ALA A 97 6.05 17.81 -8.55
C ALA A 97 5.63 17.93 -7.08
N VAL A 98 4.95 16.90 -6.54
CA VAL A 98 4.52 16.93 -5.13
C VAL A 98 5.75 17.03 -4.21
N THR A 99 5.64 17.88 -3.18
CA THR A 99 6.69 18.00 -2.18
C THR A 99 6.50 16.95 -1.07
N PRO A 100 7.57 16.58 -0.34
CA PRO A 100 7.44 15.67 0.80
C PRO A 100 6.39 16.11 1.81
N ASP A 101 6.30 17.42 2.10
CA ASP A 101 5.31 17.95 3.05
C ASP A 101 3.89 17.76 2.53
N GLU A 102 3.66 17.98 1.23
CA GLU A 102 2.35 17.76 0.63
C GLU A 102 1.94 16.29 0.66
N VAL A 103 2.90 15.39 0.44
CA VAL A 103 2.66 13.94 0.57
C VAL A 103 2.19 13.61 1.97
N ILE A 104 2.91 14.10 3.00
CA ILE A 104 2.58 13.85 4.41
C ILE A 104 1.20 14.41 4.75
N GLN A 105 0.89 15.63 4.30
CA GLN A 105 -0.42 16.24 4.55
C GLN A 105 -1.55 15.44 3.94
N THR A 106 -1.38 14.96 2.70
CA THR A 106 -2.39 14.17 2.00
C THR A 106 -2.59 12.83 2.68
N GLU A 107 -1.49 12.15 3.03
CA GLU A 107 -1.54 10.88 3.76
C GLU A 107 -2.27 11.05 5.10
N THR A 108 -1.93 12.08 5.86
CA THR A 108 -2.56 12.38 7.15
C THR A 108 -4.06 12.62 7.01
N LEU A 109 -4.46 13.34 5.96
CA LEU A 109 -5.87 13.60 5.71
C LEU A 109 -6.65 12.31 5.51
N TRP A 110 -6.11 11.37 4.70
CA TRP A 110 -6.75 10.08 4.47
C TRP A 110 -6.79 9.22 5.72
N LYS A 111 -5.73 9.23 6.54
CA LYS A 111 -5.72 8.53 7.83
C LYS A 111 -6.86 9.00 8.73
N LYS A 112 -7.08 10.31 8.77
CA LYS A 112 -8.17 10.89 9.57
C LYS A 112 -9.55 10.57 9.01
N LYS A 113 -9.71 10.69 7.70
CA LYS A 113 -11.00 10.41 7.04
C LYS A 113 -11.42 8.95 7.21
N LEU A 114 -10.48 8.02 7.13
CA LEU A 114 -10.75 6.59 7.22
C LEU A 114 -10.57 6.04 8.64
N LEU A 115 -10.11 6.86 9.57
CA LEU A 115 -9.89 6.47 10.97
C LEU A 115 -8.97 5.24 11.07
N THR A 116 -7.79 5.32 10.44
CA THR A 116 -6.90 4.17 10.33
C THR A 116 -5.87 4.03 11.46
N TYR A 117 -5.84 4.99 12.39
CA TYR A 117 -4.95 4.90 13.55
C TYR A 117 -5.35 3.76 14.47
N GLU A 118 -4.37 3.16 15.13
CA GLU A 118 -4.69 2.14 16.14
C GLU A 118 -5.53 2.76 17.28
N PRO A 119 -6.47 2.04 17.89
CA PRO A 119 -6.74 0.61 17.69
C PRO A 119 -7.66 0.27 16.51
N PHE A 120 -8.16 1.26 15.78
CA PHE A 120 -9.15 1.04 14.73
C PHE A 120 -8.54 0.48 13.44
N GLY A 121 -7.30 0.82 13.16
CA GLY A 121 -6.61 0.39 11.96
C GLY A 121 -5.14 0.07 12.23
N MET A 122 -4.35 0.00 11.16
CA MET A 122 -2.97 -0.46 11.20
C MET A 122 -1.94 0.66 11.07
N ASN A 123 -2.35 1.92 11.15
CA ASN A 123 -1.43 3.04 11.25
C ASN A 123 -1.08 3.31 12.71
N GLN A 124 0.20 3.36 13.00
CA GLN A 124 0.68 3.70 14.32
C GLN A 124 0.61 5.21 14.56
N ASN A 125 0.93 5.98 13.51
CA ASN A 125 0.90 7.44 13.58
C ASN A 125 0.69 8.07 12.20
#